data_1aa77aba355a8a4cdcfc8802bc1aceca
#
_entry.id   1aa77aba355a8a4cdcfc8802bc1aceca
#
_cell.length_a   1.000
_cell.length_b   1.000
_cell.length_c   1.000
_cell.angle_alpha   90.00
_cell.angle_beta   90.00
_cell.angle_gamma   90.00
#
_symmetry.space_group_name_H-M   'P 1'
#
loop_
_entity.id
_entity.type
_entity.pdbx_description
1 polymer ?
#
loop_
_entity_poly.entity_id
_entity_poly.type
_entity_poly.pdbx_seq_one_letter_code
_entity_poly.pdbx_strand_id
1 'polypeptide(L)'
;MALSNPAKVALALAAALPLAYRALHCGPMTAKASPPPTGLLDMHCHTAGIGHCGSGAWVSDELRNSWKFPLYLRSFETTLAELQSRGDRDVLDKIAQRLEESVHVDDAVILAMDAPHSDDGQPNNAAGELFVCNRWLGATLKEYPSLHFGASVHPSRPDAIDELRWSKEQGAVLMKWLPNIQNIDPSNPAYEEYYRTLVELDLPLLSHVGAEDSFSKANDKLGDPRLLKFPLECGVRVIAAHVASSGRIDERDNIDHLLEMMPLYPNLVADISTLCQLNRTKYLPRVLNDPRLHGRLLFGTDHPLTNTPLVTPLQYPLRLTLAQMWDLICTGNPCDRSVKLKAALGVPPDVFLRARDYLLGPKTATADAPREA
;
A
#
# COMPACT_ATOMS: atom_id res chain seq x y z
N MET A 1 38.51 -2.96 -23.15
CA MET A 1 39.61 -3.14 -22.18
C MET A 1 39.20 -4.22 -21.18
N ALA A 2 39.89 -5.35 -21.13
CA ALA A 2 39.62 -6.40 -20.15
C ALA A 2 40.14 -5.94 -18.76
N LEU A 3 39.29 -5.93 -17.76
CA LEU A 3 39.69 -5.60 -16.36
C LEU A 3 40.80 -6.58 -15.92
N SER A 4 41.81 -6.05 -15.19
CA SER A 4 42.84 -6.85 -14.54
C SER A 4 42.24 -7.76 -13.49
N ASN A 5 42.86 -8.90 -13.19
CA ASN A 5 42.41 -9.85 -12.18
C ASN A 5 42.07 -9.20 -10.79
N PRO A 6 42.88 -8.28 -10.26
CA PRO A 6 42.53 -7.59 -9.02
C PRO A 6 41.26 -6.73 -9.10
N ALA A 7 41.03 -6.06 -10.24
CA ALA A 7 39.81 -5.25 -10.43
C ALA A 7 38.56 -6.10 -10.56
N LYS A 8 38.63 -7.29 -11.15
CA LYS A 8 37.52 -8.26 -11.19
C LYS A 8 37.21 -8.82 -9.80
N VAL A 9 38.23 -9.10 -9.01
CA VAL A 9 38.06 -9.56 -7.60
C VAL A 9 37.47 -8.44 -6.74
N ALA A 10 37.94 -7.19 -6.88
CA ALA A 10 37.39 -6.04 -6.15
C ALA A 10 35.93 -5.77 -6.53
N LEU A 11 35.57 -5.89 -7.82
CA LEU A 11 34.19 -5.75 -8.29
C LEU A 11 33.29 -6.87 -7.78
N ALA A 12 33.79 -8.11 -7.76
CA ALA A 12 33.08 -9.26 -7.20
C ALA A 12 32.88 -9.14 -5.69
N LEU A 13 33.88 -8.69 -4.94
CA LEU A 13 33.75 -8.41 -3.50
C LEU A 13 32.84 -7.21 -3.21
N ALA A 14 32.90 -6.15 -3.98
CA ALA A 14 32.00 -5.00 -3.87
C ALA A 14 30.53 -5.37 -4.14
N ALA A 15 30.28 -6.36 -4.99
CA ALA A 15 28.95 -6.91 -5.22
C ALA A 15 28.54 -7.94 -4.16
N ALA A 16 29.48 -8.76 -3.67
CA ALA A 16 29.22 -9.83 -2.71
C ALA A 16 29.00 -9.33 -1.28
N LEU A 17 29.69 -8.26 -0.86
CA LEU A 17 29.55 -7.70 0.50
C LEU A 17 28.14 -7.17 0.81
N PRO A 18 27.48 -6.39 -0.05
CA PRO A 18 26.08 -6.00 0.15
C PRO A 18 25.11 -7.19 0.16
N LEU A 19 25.41 -8.22 -0.66
CA LEU A 19 24.60 -9.43 -0.74
C LEU A 19 24.74 -10.28 0.55
N ALA A 20 25.96 -10.44 1.05
CA ALA A 20 26.25 -11.14 2.32
C ALA A 20 25.65 -10.39 3.51
N TYR A 21 25.80 -9.05 3.56
CA TYR A 21 25.20 -8.23 4.59
C TYR A 21 23.68 -8.39 4.62
N ARG A 22 23.01 -8.37 3.46
CA ARG A 22 21.55 -8.58 3.34
C ARG A 22 21.12 -9.98 3.74
N ALA A 23 21.88 -11.01 3.34
CA ALA A 23 21.60 -12.38 3.72
C ALA A 23 21.63 -12.58 5.25
N LEU A 24 22.59 -11.94 5.93
CA LEU A 24 22.73 -11.97 7.38
C LEU A 24 21.62 -11.20 8.12
N HIS A 25 21.13 -10.10 7.53
CA HIS A 25 20.15 -9.21 8.18
C HIS A 25 18.69 -9.55 7.86
N CYS A 26 18.42 -10.37 6.83
CA CYS A 26 17.05 -10.81 6.51
C CYS A 26 16.50 -11.91 7.45
N GLY A 27 17.26 -12.39 8.42
CA GLY A 27 16.84 -13.45 9.34
C GLY A 27 16.49 -14.80 8.67
N PRO A 28 16.36 -15.90 9.39
CA PRO A 28 15.90 -17.15 8.82
C PRO A 28 14.40 -17.07 8.48
N MET A 29 14.04 -17.40 7.24
CA MET A 29 12.65 -17.68 6.89
C MET A 29 12.35 -19.14 7.17
N THR A 30 11.40 -19.39 8.06
CA THR A 30 10.95 -20.74 8.41
C THR A 30 9.82 -21.23 7.50
N ALA A 31 9.11 -20.29 6.88
CA ALA A 31 8.01 -20.59 5.97
C ALA A 31 8.52 -21.20 4.65
N LYS A 32 7.86 -22.25 4.20
CA LYS A 32 8.12 -22.86 2.88
C LYS A 32 7.37 -22.07 1.80
N ALA A 33 8.01 -21.91 0.63
CA ALA A 33 7.34 -21.40 -0.55
C ALA A 33 6.10 -22.25 -0.87
N SER A 34 4.99 -21.59 -1.17
CA SER A 34 3.74 -22.21 -1.61
C SER A 34 3.40 -21.75 -3.03
N PRO A 35 2.59 -22.53 -3.79
CA PRO A 35 2.04 -22.02 -5.04
C PRO A 35 1.26 -20.72 -4.80
N PRO A 36 1.43 -19.70 -5.65
CA PRO A 36 0.69 -18.46 -5.52
C PRO A 36 -0.81 -18.71 -5.79
N PRO A 37 -1.71 -18.22 -4.91
CA PRO A 37 -3.15 -18.35 -5.09
C PRO A 37 -3.66 -17.41 -6.20
N THR A 38 -4.92 -17.62 -6.61
CA THR A 38 -5.67 -16.82 -7.59
C THR A 38 -6.93 -16.24 -6.95
N GLY A 39 -7.63 -15.34 -7.65
CA GLY A 39 -8.86 -14.75 -7.14
C GLY A 39 -8.62 -13.68 -6.06
N LEU A 40 -7.48 -13.01 -6.08
CA LEU A 40 -7.02 -12.12 -5.03
C LEU A 40 -7.60 -10.72 -5.17
N LEU A 41 -7.74 -10.05 -4.02
CA LEU A 41 -7.99 -8.62 -3.91
C LEU A 41 -6.69 -7.93 -3.48
N ASP A 42 -6.18 -6.98 -4.29
CA ASP A 42 -5.19 -6.02 -3.86
C ASP A 42 -5.87 -4.91 -3.05
N MET A 43 -5.75 -4.95 -1.73
CA MET A 43 -6.45 -3.99 -0.88
C MET A 43 -5.77 -2.63 -0.76
N HIS A 44 -4.56 -2.45 -1.32
CA HIS A 44 -3.76 -1.25 -1.17
C HIS A 44 -3.18 -0.83 -2.52
N CYS A 45 -4.00 -0.13 -3.32
CA CYS A 45 -3.65 0.31 -4.66
C CYS A 45 -3.93 1.80 -4.82
N HIS A 46 -2.88 2.61 -4.94
CA HIS A 46 -3.02 4.06 -5.15
C HIS A 46 -3.36 4.38 -6.60
N THR A 47 -4.06 5.49 -6.79
CA THR A 47 -4.19 6.22 -8.05
C THR A 47 -3.65 7.62 -7.87
N ALA A 48 -3.50 8.35 -8.97
CA ALA A 48 -3.06 9.73 -8.98
C ALA A 48 -3.69 10.47 -10.16
N GLY A 49 -3.65 11.82 -10.11
CA GLY A 49 -4.14 12.66 -11.17
C GLY A 49 -3.55 14.06 -11.12
N ILE A 50 -3.68 14.79 -12.20
CA ILE A 50 -3.19 16.17 -12.37
C ILE A 50 -4.34 17.18 -12.58
N GLY A 51 -5.59 16.75 -12.42
CA GLY A 51 -6.80 17.57 -12.56
C GLY A 51 -7.38 17.64 -13.96
N HIS A 52 -6.83 16.90 -14.93
CA HIS A 52 -7.34 16.93 -16.29
C HIS A 52 -8.65 16.16 -16.44
N CYS A 53 -9.50 16.64 -17.34
CA CYS A 53 -10.84 16.09 -17.63
C CYS A 53 -11.76 16.06 -16.41
N GLY A 54 -11.64 17.04 -15.50
CA GLY A 54 -12.61 17.28 -14.43
C GLY A 54 -12.49 16.34 -13.23
N SER A 55 -11.35 15.66 -13.06
CA SER A 55 -11.12 14.79 -11.89
C SER A 55 -11.07 15.55 -10.56
N GLY A 56 -10.71 16.83 -10.59
CA GLY A 56 -10.46 17.65 -9.39
C GLY A 56 -9.19 17.25 -8.63
N ALA A 57 -8.44 16.24 -9.10
CA ALA A 57 -7.16 15.86 -8.50
C ALA A 57 -6.09 16.94 -8.73
N TRP A 58 -5.06 16.95 -7.88
CA TRP A 58 -3.92 17.82 -8.08
C TRP A 58 -2.64 17.24 -7.51
N VAL A 59 -1.52 17.69 -8.04
CA VAL A 59 -0.17 17.43 -7.56
C VAL A 59 0.51 18.78 -7.36
N SER A 60 1.18 18.98 -6.22
CA SER A 60 1.87 20.24 -5.92
C SER A 60 2.96 20.56 -6.95
N ASP A 61 3.25 21.85 -7.12
CA ASP A 61 4.31 22.28 -8.04
C ASP A 61 5.68 21.75 -7.61
N GLU A 62 5.93 21.63 -6.29
CA GLU A 62 7.16 21.07 -5.77
C GLU A 62 7.34 19.60 -6.19
N LEU A 63 6.29 18.78 -6.03
CA LEU A 63 6.35 17.37 -6.44
C LEU A 63 6.44 17.26 -7.97
N ARG A 64 5.65 18.04 -8.71
CA ARG A 64 5.64 18.06 -10.18
C ARG A 64 7.01 18.44 -10.78
N ASN A 65 7.74 19.35 -10.14
CA ASN A 65 9.06 19.78 -10.55
C ASN A 65 10.21 18.93 -9.98
N SER A 66 9.90 17.95 -9.14
CA SER A 66 10.88 17.06 -8.53
C SER A 66 11.37 15.99 -9.51
N TRP A 67 12.57 15.48 -9.27
CA TRP A 67 13.09 14.31 -10.02
C TRP A 67 12.27 13.03 -9.80
N LYS A 68 11.47 12.96 -8.74
CA LYS A 68 10.58 11.83 -8.42
C LYS A 68 9.38 11.76 -9.37
N PHE A 69 8.87 12.89 -9.85
CA PHE A 69 7.63 12.93 -10.62
C PHE A 69 7.65 12.07 -11.89
N PRO A 70 8.68 12.16 -12.77
CA PRO A 70 8.77 11.26 -13.92
C PRO A 70 8.85 9.77 -13.54
N LEU A 71 9.44 9.45 -12.38
CA LEU A 71 9.50 8.07 -11.89
C LEU A 71 8.12 7.58 -11.43
N TYR A 72 7.34 8.44 -10.77
CA TYR A 72 5.96 8.11 -10.40
C TYR A 72 5.09 7.91 -11.63
N LEU A 73 5.12 8.80 -12.62
CA LEU A 73 4.41 8.62 -13.87
C LEU A 73 4.74 7.27 -14.53
N ARG A 74 6.04 6.95 -14.62
CA ARG A 74 6.48 5.66 -15.16
C ARG A 74 5.97 4.47 -14.33
N SER A 75 5.91 4.60 -13.01
CA SER A 75 5.42 3.54 -12.11
C SER A 75 3.91 3.32 -12.25
N PHE A 76 3.16 4.38 -12.57
CA PHE A 76 1.76 4.31 -13.00
C PHE A 76 1.59 3.92 -14.47
N GLU A 77 2.69 3.61 -15.16
CA GLU A 77 2.71 3.24 -16.59
C GLU A 77 2.11 4.31 -17.50
N THR A 78 2.15 5.57 -17.10
CA THR A 78 1.62 6.72 -17.83
C THR A 78 2.69 7.77 -18.08
N THR A 79 2.33 8.78 -18.86
CA THR A 79 3.14 9.97 -19.14
C THR A 79 2.32 11.23 -18.88
N LEU A 80 3.00 12.37 -18.68
CA LEU A 80 2.30 13.65 -18.55
C LEU A 80 1.44 13.98 -19.77
N ALA A 81 1.91 13.63 -20.98
CA ALA A 81 1.15 13.84 -22.21
C ALA A 81 -0.11 12.98 -22.29
N GLU A 82 -0.05 11.73 -21.83
CA GLU A 82 -1.24 10.86 -21.75
C GLU A 82 -2.26 11.40 -20.75
N LEU A 83 -1.84 11.78 -19.53
CA LEU A 83 -2.74 12.41 -18.56
C LEU A 83 -3.37 13.70 -19.09
N GLN A 84 -2.61 14.54 -19.80
CA GLN A 84 -3.11 15.76 -20.42
C GLN A 84 -4.12 15.51 -21.55
N SER A 85 -3.94 14.43 -22.30
CA SER A 85 -4.78 14.12 -23.46
C SER A 85 -5.99 13.24 -23.14
N ARG A 86 -5.84 12.28 -22.20
CA ARG A 86 -6.86 11.29 -21.85
C ARG A 86 -7.55 11.56 -20.51
N GLY A 87 -6.94 12.48 -19.71
CA GLY A 87 -7.38 12.76 -18.35
C GLY A 87 -6.83 11.73 -17.34
N ASP A 88 -7.12 11.98 -16.08
CA ASP A 88 -6.64 11.17 -14.95
C ASP A 88 -7.24 9.74 -14.93
N ARG A 89 -8.29 9.53 -15.71
CA ARG A 89 -8.87 8.21 -15.95
C ARG A 89 -7.88 7.23 -16.59
N ASP A 90 -6.88 7.69 -17.35
CA ASP A 90 -5.86 6.85 -17.97
C ASP A 90 -5.14 5.95 -16.95
N VAL A 91 -4.95 6.41 -15.70
CA VAL A 91 -4.37 5.60 -14.63
C VAL A 91 -5.30 4.44 -14.25
N LEU A 92 -6.61 4.70 -14.13
CA LEU A 92 -7.60 3.67 -13.79
C LEU A 92 -7.74 2.64 -14.90
N ASP A 93 -7.74 3.07 -16.17
CA ASP A 93 -7.78 2.20 -17.34
C ASP A 93 -6.59 1.24 -17.34
N LYS A 94 -5.40 1.73 -17.02
CA LYS A 94 -4.18 0.91 -16.95
C LYS A 94 -4.19 -0.07 -15.78
N ILE A 95 -4.69 0.34 -14.61
CA ILE A 95 -4.86 -0.57 -13.48
C ILE A 95 -5.85 -1.68 -13.84
N ALA A 96 -7.03 -1.33 -14.40
CA ALA A 96 -8.03 -2.30 -14.82
C ALA A 96 -7.47 -3.28 -15.86
N GLN A 97 -6.75 -2.80 -16.87
CA GLN A 97 -6.08 -3.63 -17.85
C GLN A 97 -5.08 -4.60 -17.19
N ARG A 98 -4.30 -4.16 -16.20
CA ARG A 98 -3.37 -5.04 -15.48
C ARG A 98 -4.06 -6.14 -14.70
N LEU A 99 -5.23 -5.86 -14.15
CA LEU A 99 -6.03 -6.87 -13.47
C LEU A 99 -6.63 -7.88 -14.47
N GLU A 100 -7.11 -7.42 -15.63
CA GLU A 100 -7.59 -8.32 -16.70
C GLU A 100 -6.48 -9.28 -17.21
N GLU A 101 -5.24 -8.78 -17.31
CA GLU A 101 -4.06 -9.54 -17.73
C GLU A 101 -3.47 -10.40 -16.58
N SER A 102 -3.90 -10.21 -15.34
CA SER A 102 -3.35 -10.91 -14.16
C SER A 102 -3.95 -12.31 -14.04
N VAL A 103 -3.09 -13.28 -13.70
CA VAL A 103 -3.49 -14.65 -13.37
C VAL A 103 -3.89 -14.77 -11.90
N HIS A 104 -3.39 -13.87 -11.05
CA HIS A 104 -3.52 -14.01 -9.60
C HIS A 104 -4.47 -13.00 -8.97
N VAL A 105 -4.49 -11.75 -9.45
CA VAL A 105 -5.24 -10.64 -8.84
C VAL A 105 -6.41 -10.26 -9.72
N ASP A 106 -7.64 -10.45 -9.20
CA ASP A 106 -8.88 -10.16 -9.94
C ASP A 106 -9.36 -8.73 -9.71
N ASP A 107 -9.15 -8.21 -8.50
CA ASP A 107 -9.72 -6.94 -8.05
C ASP A 107 -8.70 -6.09 -7.29
N ALA A 108 -8.92 -4.77 -7.27
CA ALA A 108 -8.14 -3.85 -6.46
C ALA A 108 -9.01 -2.80 -5.75
N VAL A 109 -8.61 -2.40 -4.53
CA VAL A 109 -9.19 -1.22 -3.87
C VAL A 109 -8.37 0.00 -4.25
N ILE A 110 -9.01 0.92 -4.97
CA ILE A 110 -8.39 2.15 -5.44
C ILE A 110 -8.58 3.25 -4.41
N LEU A 111 -7.48 3.81 -3.95
CA LEU A 111 -7.44 4.72 -2.82
C LEU A 111 -7.51 6.18 -3.25
N ALA A 112 -8.51 6.90 -2.75
CA ALA A 112 -8.53 8.36 -2.76
C ALA A 112 -7.47 8.94 -1.82
N MET A 113 -7.24 10.24 -1.90
CA MET A 113 -6.32 10.97 -1.04
C MET A 113 -6.89 12.36 -0.74
N ASP A 114 -7.38 12.58 0.47
CA ASP A 114 -7.86 13.91 0.88
C ASP A 114 -6.70 14.88 1.14
N ALA A 115 -6.96 16.16 1.02
CA ALA A 115 -6.00 17.22 1.30
C ALA A 115 -5.73 17.35 2.82
N PRO A 116 -4.58 17.87 3.24
CA PRO A 116 -4.41 18.32 4.61
C PRO A 116 -5.39 19.44 4.94
N HIS A 117 -5.84 19.50 6.19
CA HIS A 117 -6.68 20.56 6.70
C HIS A 117 -5.99 21.27 7.87
N SER A 118 -6.29 22.54 8.04
CA SER A 118 -5.94 23.31 9.23
C SER A 118 -6.88 22.99 10.39
N ASP A 119 -6.53 23.45 11.59
CA ASP A 119 -7.30 23.16 12.81
C ASP A 119 -8.74 23.75 12.77
N ASP A 120 -8.97 24.77 11.95
CA ASP A 120 -10.30 25.35 11.70
C ASP A 120 -11.12 24.58 10.63
N GLY A 121 -10.58 23.47 10.15
CA GLY A 121 -11.24 22.59 9.18
C GLY A 121 -11.15 23.03 7.73
N GLN A 122 -10.39 24.09 7.41
CA GLN A 122 -10.24 24.53 6.03
C GLN A 122 -9.16 23.72 5.30
N PRO A 123 -9.35 23.40 3.99
CA PRO A 123 -8.33 22.74 3.19
C PRO A 123 -7.03 23.55 3.16
N ASN A 124 -5.92 22.93 3.48
CA ASN A 124 -4.58 23.53 3.43
C ASN A 124 -3.76 22.93 2.27
N ASN A 125 -4.15 23.23 1.05
CA ASN A 125 -3.48 22.69 -0.14
C ASN A 125 -2.00 23.06 -0.22
N ALA A 126 -1.58 24.18 0.40
CA ALA A 126 -0.18 24.57 0.44
C ALA A 126 0.69 23.60 1.26
N ALA A 127 0.11 22.91 2.25
CA ALA A 127 0.78 21.88 3.01
C ALA A 127 0.76 20.50 2.32
N GLY A 128 -0.14 20.30 1.33
CA GLY A 128 -0.29 19.05 0.61
C GLY A 128 0.65 18.92 -0.59
N GLU A 129 0.83 17.68 -1.04
CA GLU A 129 1.61 17.38 -2.26
C GLU A 129 0.79 16.61 -3.30
N LEU A 130 -0.27 15.92 -2.88
CA LEU A 130 -1.17 15.14 -3.75
C LEU A 130 -2.58 15.16 -3.19
N PHE A 131 -3.56 15.23 -4.08
CA PHE A 131 -4.99 15.09 -3.77
C PHE A 131 -5.68 14.26 -4.85
N VAL A 132 -6.53 13.32 -4.44
CA VAL A 132 -7.40 12.52 -5.31
C VAL A 132 -8.82 12.61 -4.79
N CYS A 133 -9.69 13.26 -5.55
CA CYS A 133 -11.05 13.60 -5.15
C CYS A 133 -11.94 12.37 -4.95
N ASN A 134 -12.53 12.19 -3.78
CA ASN A 134 -13.51 11.14 -3.47
C ASN A 134 -14.69 11.15 -4.44
N ARG A 135 -15.26 12.33 -4.68
CA ARG A 135 -16.47 12.49 -5.50
C ARG A 135 -16.26 12.02 -6.93
N TRP A 136 -15.12 12.38 -7.52
CA TRP A 136 -14.74 11.92 -8.85
C TRP A 136 -14.43 10.43 -8.85
N LEU A 137 -13.63 9.96 -7.91
CA LEU A 137 -13.17 8.57 -7.87
C LEU A 137 -14.36 7.62 -7.64
N GLY A 138 -15.20 7.88 -6.63
CA GLY A 138 -16.35 7.04 -6.32
C GLY A 138 -17.38 7.00 -7.46
N ALA A 139 -17.54 8.09 -8.23
CA ALA A 139 -18.40 8.09 -9.41
C ALA A 139 -17.80 7.29 -10.57
N THR A 140 -16.48 7.48 -10.84
CA THR A 140 -15.78 6.88 -11.97
C THR A 140 -15.63 5.38 -11.81
N LEU A 141 -15.35 4.90 -10.58
CA LEU A 141 -15.14 3.47 -10.32
C LEU A 141 -16.37 2.60 -10.57
N LYS A 142 -17.56 3.17 -10.63
CA LYS A 142 -18.78 2.43 -11.01
C LYS A 142 -18.73 1.83 -12.42
N GLU A 143 -17.83 2.34 -13.26
CA GLU A 143 -17.63 1.83 -14.62
C GLU A 143 -16.62 0.68 -14.68
N TYR A 144 -15.96 0.35 -13.57
CA TYR A 144 -14.89 -0.67 -13.47
C TYR A 144 -15.29 -1.76 -12.47
N PRO A 145 -15.80 -2.91 -12.93
CA PRO A 145 -16.27 -3.97 -12.02
C PRO A 145 -15.20 -4.53 -11.08
N SER A 146 -13.92 -4.49 -11.50
CA SER A 146 -12.77 -5.00 -10.74
C SER A 146 -12.12 -3.96 -9.80
N LEU A 147 -12.57 -2.69 -9.84
CA LEU A 147 -12.01 -1.62 -9.04
C LEU A 147 -12.99 -1.20 -7.94
N HIS A 148 -12.60 -1.40 -6.68
CA HIS A 148 -13.40 -1.04 -5.52
C HIS A 148 -12.97 0.31 -4.96
N PHE A 149 -13.91 1.05 -4.37
CA PHE A 149 -13.65 2.39 -3.85
C PHE A 149 -13.06 2.34 -2.44
N GLY A 150 -11.85 2.88 -2.26
CA GLY A 150 -11.25 3.24 -0.99
C GLY A 150 -11.29 4.76 -0.82
N ALA A 151 -12.14 5.24 0.09
CA ALA A 151 -12.31 6.67 0.30
C ALA A 151 -11.20 7.26 1.19
N SER A 152 -11.04 8.58 1.17
CA SER A 152 -10.16 9.32 2.07
C SER A 152 -10.88 10.58 2.53
N VAL A 153 -11.17 10.71 3.81
CA VAL A 153 -11.87 11.87 4.40
C VAL A 153 -11.04 12.37 5.57
N HIS A 154 -10.64 13.64 5.53
CA HIS A 154 -9.92 14.26 6.63
C HIS A 154 -10.88 14.53 7.79
N PRO A 155 -10.58 14.11 9.04
CA PRO A 155 -11.51 14.20 10.16
C PRO A 155 -11.81 15.64 10.64
N SER A 156 -10.93 16.60 10.33
CA SER A 156 -11.17 18.03 10.65
C SER A 156 -12.09 18.74 9.65
N ARG A 157 -12.52 18.11 8.57
CA ARG A 157 -13.45 18.72 7.62
C ARG A 157 -14.76 19.06 8.31
N PRO A 158 -15.38 20.25 8.04
CA PRO A 158 -16.69 20.57 8.57
C PRO A 158 -17.79 19.61 8.13
N ASP A 159 -17.64 18.99 6.96
CA ASP A 159 -18.55 18.03 6.34
C ASP A 159 -18.06 16.57 6.47
N ALA A 160 -17.12 16.28 7.40
CA ALA A 160 -16.48 14.95 7.52
C ALA A 160 -17.49 13.80 7.65
N ILE A 161 -18.49 13.96 8.52
CA ILE A 161 -19.50 12.93 8.78
C ILE A 161 -20.39 12.68 7.57
N ASP A 162 -20.82 13.77 6.88
CA ASP A 162 -21.62 13.67 5.66
C ASP A 162 -20.82 13.01 4.53
N GLU A 163 -19.52 13.34 4.42
CA GLU A 163 -18.64 12.76 3.41
C GLU A 163 -18.35 11.27 3.70
N LEU A 164 -18.27 10.84 4.97
CA LEU A 164 -18.20 9.42 5.35
C LEU A 164 -19.45 8.66 4.89
N ARG A 165 -20.65 9.20 5.22
CA ARG A 165 -21.93 8.58 4.83
C ARG A 165 -22.06 8.50 3.31
N TRP A 166 -21.77 9.59 2.63
CA TRP A 166 -21.75 9.62 1.16
C TRP A 166 -20.78 8.58 0.58
N SER A 167 -19.55 8.50 1.12
CA SER A 167 -18.56 7.53 0.65
C SER A 167 -19.06 6.10 0.78
N LYS A 168 -19.71 5.76 1.90
CA LYS A 168 -20.33 4.44 2.10
C LYS A 168 -21.45 4.18 1.09
N GLU A 169 -22.33 5.14 0.84
CA GLU A 169 -23.41 5.06 -0.15
C GLU A 169 -22.87 4.86 -1.57
N GLN A 170 -21.68 5.40 -1.88
CA GLN A 170 -21.00 5.17 -3.16
C GLN A 170 -20.26 3.83 -3.23
N GLY A 171 -20.30 3.02 -2.17
CA GLY A 171 -19.70 1.70 -2.15
C GLY A 171 -18.25 1.68 -1.63
N ALA A 172 -17.83 2.68 -0.85
CA ALA A 172 -16.52 2.63 -0.20
C ALA A 172 -16.42 1.39 0.70
N VAL A 173 -15.31 0.65 0.55
CA VAL A 173 -15.02 -0.58 1.30
C VAL A 173 -14.04 -0.36 2.44
N LEU A 174 -13.33 0.75 2.43
CA LEU A 174 -12.43 1.21 3.49
C LEU A 174 -12.22 2.72 3.44
N MET A 175 -11.68 3.27 4.54
CA MET A 175 -11.20 4.64 4.65
C MET A 175 -9.66 4.64 4.66
N LYS A 176 -9.01 5.47 3.82
CA LYS A 176 -7.55 5.60 3.74
C LYS A 176 -7.08 6.90 4.36
N TRP A 177 -6.07 6.80 5.23
CA TRP A 177 -5.30 7.94 5.72
C TRP A 177 -3.81 7.80 5.46
N LEU A 178 -3.17 8.94 5.17
CA LEU A 178 -1.74 9.14 5.32
C LEU A 178 -1.49 10.26 6.34
N PRO A 179 -1.52 9.95 7.64
CA PRO A 179 -1.44 10.95 8.71
C PRO A 179 -0.26 11.91 8.58
N ASN A 180 0.89 11.39 8.16
CA ASN A 180 2.14 12.15 7.97
C ASN A 180 1.99 13.34 7.02
N ILE A 181 1.25 13.17 5.92
CA ILE A 181 1.13 14.18 4.86
C ILE A 181 -0.22 14.89 4.87
N GLN A 182 -1.24 14.29 5.47
CA GLN A 182 -2.56 14.91 5.65
C GLN A 182 -2.64 15.76 6.92
N ASN A 183 -1.59 15.73 7.76
CA ASN A 183 -1.56 16.41 9.07
C ASN A 183 -2.67 15.93 10.01
N ILE A 184 -2.95 14.63 10.02
CA ILE A 184 -3.95 14.01 10.91
C ILE A 184 -3.25 13.46 12.14
N ASP A 185 -3.64 13.90 13.33
CA ASP A 185 -3.26 13.23 14.58
C ASP A 185 -4.33 12.19 14.94
N PRO A 186 -4.08 10.87 14.75
CA PRO A 186 -5.08 9.86 15.06
C PRO A 186 -5.49 9.80 16.54
N SER A 187 -4.71 10.36 17.45
CA SER A 187 -5.01 10.39 18.89
C SER A 187 -5.86 11.57 19.31
N ASN A 188 -6.22 12.48 18.39
CA ASN A 188 -6.99 13.68 18.71
C ASN A 188 -8.40 13.31 19.18
N PRO A 189 -8.80 13.63 20.45
CA PRO A 189 -10.11 13.29 20.99
C PRO A 189 -11.28 13.99 20.27
N ALA A 190 -11.03 15.08 19.54
CA ALA A 190 -12.04 15.75 18.73
C ALA A 190 -12.58 14.86 17.59
N TYR A 191 -11.88 13.78 17.23
CA TYR A 191 -12.30 12.87 16.18
C TYR A 191 -13.15 11.68 16.67
N GLU A 192 -13.63 11.70 17.91
CA GLU A 192 -14.45 10.60 18.47
C GLU A 192 -15.71 10.33 17.63
N GLU A 193 -16.45 11.37 17.23
CA GLU A 193 -17.65 11.23 16.38
C GLU A 193 -17.29 10.62 15.01
N TYR A 194 -16.19 11.03 14.41
CA TYR A 194 -15.69 10.46 13.17
C TYR A 194 -15.42 8.95 13.33
N TYR A 195 -14.76 8.53 14.40
CA TYR A 195 -14.47 7.11 14.66
C TYR A 195 -15.74 6.30 14.92
N ARG A 196 -16.69 6.86 15.68
CA ARG A 196 -18.00 6.22 15.91
C ARG A 196 -18.76 6.04 14.59
N THR A 197 -18.69 7.02 13.68
CA THR A 197 -19.30 6.92 12.37
C THR A 197 -18.62 5.85 11.51
N LEU A 198 -17.30 5.70 11.54
CA LEU A 198 -16.62 4.60 10.86
C LEU A 198 -17.11 3.23 11.35
N VAL A 199 -17.34 3.08 12.66
CA VAL A 199 -17.88 1.84 13.24
C VAL A 199 -19.33 1.62 12.81
N GLU A 200 -20.19 2.65 12.86
CA GLU A 200 -21.58 2.60 12.41
C GLU A 200 -21.70 2.15 10.96
N LEU A 201 -20.83 2.69 10.10
CA LEU A 201 -20.81 2.40 8.66
C LEU A 201 -20.07 1.11 8.28
N ASP A 202 -19.48 0.43 9.26
CA ASP A 202 -18.61 -0.73 9.03
C ASP A 202 -17.52 -0.43 7.97
N LEU A 203 -16.81 0.70 8.14
CA LEU A 203 -15.71 1.13 7.31
C LEU A 203 -14.38 0.97 8.07
N PRO A 204 -13.55 -0.01 7.74
CA PRO A 204 -12.20 -0.12 8.32
C PRO A 204 -11.33 1.05 7.89
N LEU A 205 -10.43 1.46 8.79
CA LEU A 205 -9.44 2.52 8.56
C LEU A 205 -8.09 1.91 8.17
N LEU A 206 -7.70 2.06 6.91
CA LEU A 206 -6.34 1.80 6.43
C LEU A 206 -5.48 3.05 6.67
N SER A 207 -4.67 3.03 7.70
CA SER A 207 -3.77 4.12 8.04
C SER A 207 -2.33 3.81 7.66
N HIS A 208 -1.66 4.74 6.96
CA HIS A 208 -0.20 4.70 6.88
C HIS A 208 0.39 4.80 8.28
N VAL A 209 1.43 4.00 8.55
CA VAL A 209 2.10 3.95 9.85
C VAL A 209 3.61 3.83 9.63
N GLY A 210 4.37 4.62 10.36
CA GLY A 210 5.81 4.73 10.23
C GLY A 210 6.23 6.02 9.51
N ALA A 211 7.50 6.09 9.11
CA ALA A 211 8.01 7.23 8.34
C ALA A 211 7.55 7.16 6.88
N GLU A 212 7.32 8.32 6.27
CA GLU A 212 6.87 8.46 4.88
C GLU A 212 7.97 9.09 4.02
N ASP A 213 8.59 8.26 3.17
CA ASP A 213 9.75 8.65 2.35
C ASP A 213 9.35 9.16 0.94
N SER A 214 8.10 8.97 0.54
CA SER A 214 7.63 9.30 -0.83
C SER A 214 7.43 10.79 -1.02
N PHE A 215 7.06 11.51 0.05
CA PHE A 215 6.72 12.92 0.05
C PHE A 215 7.72 13.76 0.82
N SER A 216 7.85 15.06 0.48
CA SER A 216 8.83 15.96 1.06
C SER A 216 8.33 16.70 2.31
N LYS A 217 7.00 16.80 2.46
CA LYS A 217 6.35 17.54 3.56
C LYS A 217 5.85 16.64 4.70
N ALA A 218 6.32 15.39 4.76
CA ALA A 218 5.87 14.44 5.77
C ALA A 218 6.24 14.84 7.20
N ASN A 219 5.26 14.75 8.11
CA ASN A 219 5.47 14.84 9.55
C ASN A 219 5.46 13.43 10.16
N ASP A 220 6.62 12.83 10.30
CA ASP A 220 6.75 11.43 10.72
C ASP A 220 6.31 11.16 12.18
N LYS A 221 6.11 12.20 13.00
CA LYS A 221 5.54 12.04 14.34
C LYS A 221 4.10 11.53 14.27
N LEU A 222 3.35 11.88 13.21
CA LEU A 222 1.97 11.45 12.99
C LEU A 222 1.87 10.01 12.47
N GLY A 223 3.00 9.42 12.06
CA GLY A 223 3.11 8.00 11.72
C GLY A 223 3.39 7.08 12.91
N ASP A 224 3.39 7.57 14.14
CA ASP A 224 3.60 6.74 15.33
C ASP A 224 2.44 5.72 15.48
N PRO A 225 2.71 4.41 15.48
CA PRO A 225 1.66 3.39 15.64
C PRO A 225 0.82 3.59 16.89
N ARG A 226 1.41 4.14 17.96
CA ARG A 226 0.73 4.33 19.26
C ARG A 226 -0.41 5.33 19.20
N LEU A 227 -0.42 6.24 18.22
CA LEU A 227 -1.52 7.18 17.99
C LEU A 227 -2.82 6.47 17.57
N LEU A 228 -2.72 5.25 17.02
CA LEU A 228 -3.88 4.42 16.66
C LEU A 228 -4.63 3.83 17.86
N LYS A 229 -4.14 4.00 19.08
CA LYS A 229 -4.85 3.51 20.28
C LYS A 229 -6.26 4.08 20.39
N PHE A 230 -6.40 5.37 20.18
CA PHE A 230 -7.70 6.04 20.33
C PHE A 230 -8.77 5.54 19.33
N PRO A 231 -8.54 5.48 17.99
CA PRO A 231 -9.51 4.87 17.10
C PRO A 231 -9.79 3.40 17.41
N LEU A 232 -8.78 2.62 17.85
CA LEU A 232 -8.98 1.22 18.27
C LEU A 232 -9.87 1.11 19.51
N GLU A 233 -9.71 1.98 20.50
CA GLU A 233 -10.54 2.07 21.71
C GLU A 233 -11.96 2.54 21.40
N CYS A 234 -12.15 3.36 20.36
CA CYS A 234 -13.46 3.70 19.82
C CYS A 234 -14.14 2.53 19.08
N GLY A 235 -13.44 1.40 18.86
CA GLY A 235 -13.97 0.22 18.20
C GLY A 235 -13.73 0.16 16.69
N VAL A 236 -12.99 1.11 16.10
CA VAL A 236 -12.67 1.10 14.67
C VAL A 236 -11.83 -0.13 14.31
N ARG A 237 -12.17 -0.81 13.23
CA ARG A 237 -11.29 -1.81 12.62
C ARG A 237 -10.14 -1.09 11.92
N VAL A 238 -8.92 -1.22 12.42
CA VAL A 238 -7.74 -0.52 11.89
C VAL A 238 -6.82 -1.49 11.16
N ILE A 239 -6.39 -1.07 9.98
CA ILE A 239 -5.37 -1.75 9.17
C ILE A 239 -4.12 -0.88 9.19
N ALA A 240 -3.07 -1.33 9.88
CA ALA A 240 -1.79 -0.65 9.90
C ALA A 240 -1.02 -0.97 8.60
N ALA A 241 -0.86 0.03 7.73
CA ALA A 241 -0.16 -0.15 6.48
C ALA A 241 1.30 -0.56 6.71
N HIS A 242 1.80 -1.48 5.85
CA HIS A 242 3.22 -1.92 5.81
C HIS A 242 3.75 -2.46 7.14
N VAL A 243 2.89 -2.88 8.06
CA VAL A 243 3.26 -3.35 9.41
C VAL A 243 4.15 -2.32 10.14
N ALA A 244 3.95 -1.01 9.91
CA ALA A 244 4.82 0.06 10.43
C ALA A 244 6.33 -0.17 10.15
N SER A 245 6.68 -0.71 8.99
CA SER A 245 8.03 -1.16 8.64
C SER A 245 9.00 -0.04 8.23
N SER A 246 8.76 1.21 8.63
CA SER A 246 9.61 2.37 8.34
C SER A 246 9.74 3.28 9.56
N GLY A 247 10.90 3.94 9.66
CA GLY A 247 11.17 4.90 10.71
C GLY A 247 11.37 4.31 12.11
N ARG A 248 11.75 5.21 13.03
CA ARG A 248 12.04 4.90 14.44
C ARG A 248 11.48 6.01 15.32
N ILE A 249 10.93 5.63 16.45
CA ILE A 249 10.47 6.54 17.51
C ILE A 249 11.01 6.01 18.83
N ASP A 250 11.47 6.92 19.71
CA ASP A 250 12.05 6.57 21.00
C ASP A 250 13.17 5.50 20.88
N GLU A 251 14.04 5.66 19.88
CA GLU A 251 15.16 4.76 19.56
C GLU A 251 14.77 3.31 19.15
N ARG A 252 13.47 3.04 18.96
CA ARG A 252 12.93 1.73 18.55
C ARG A 252 12.31 1.81 17.15
N ASP A 253 12.39 0.73 16.39
CA ASP A 253 11.69 0.63 15.10
C ASP A 253 10.17 0.71 15.33
N ASN A 254 9.44 1.43 14.48
CA ASN A 254 7.99 1.60 14.59
C ASN A 254 7.23 0.27 14.64
N ILE A 255 7.73 -0.75 13.93
CA ILE A 255 7.16 -2.09 13.99
C ILE A 255 7.16 -2.68 15.42
N ASP A 256 8.12 -2.33 16.28
CA ASP A 256 8.16 -2.83 17.66
C ASP A 256 6.98 -2.31 18.47
N HIS A 257 6.65 -1.04 18.29
CA HIS A 257 5.48 -0.42 18.92
C HIS A 257 4.18 -1.03 18.42
N LEU A 258 4.06 -1.29 17.10
CA LEU A 258 2.88 -1.95 16.53
C LEU A 258 2.70 -3.36 17.08
N LEU A 259 3.79 -4.13 17.14
CA LEU A 259 3.76 -5.51 17.63
C LEU A 259 3.35 -5.62 19.11
N GLU A 260 3.63 -4.60 19.93
CA GLU A 260 3.15 -4.51 21.32
C GLU A 260 1.64 -4.25 21.40
N MET A 261 1.07 -3.57 20.40
CA MET A 261 -0.34 -3.28 20.34
C MET A 261 -1.18 -4.47 19.86
N MET A 262 -0.61 -5.34 19.00
CA MET A 262 -1.34 -6.47 18.40
C MET A 262 -2.09 -7.35 19.41
N PRO A 263 -1.52 -7.80 20.55
CA PRO A 263 -2.24 -8.60 21.53
C PRO A 263 -3.29 -7.82 22.32
N LEU A 264 -3.21 -6.49 22.38
CA LEU A 264 -4.10 -5.64 23.16
C LEU A 264 -5.38 -5.28 22.38
N TYR A 265 -5.28 -5.20 21.05
CA TYR A 265 -6.37 -4.73 20.19
C TYR A 265 -6.75 -5.80 19.16
N PRO A 266 -7.83 -6.57 19.36
CA PRO A 266 -8.28 -7.59 18.41
C PRO A 266 -8.77 -7.01 17.07
N ASN A 267 -9.18 -5.75 17.04
CA ASN A 267 -9.61 -4.98 15.87
C ASN A 267 -8.46 -4.32 15.09
N LEU A 268 -7.19 -4.59 15.46
CA LEU A 268 -6.00 -4.16 14.73
C LEU A 268 -5.49 -5.31 13.84
N VAL A 269 -5.37 -5.07 12.55
CA VAL A 269 -4.70 -5.92 11.57
C VAL A 269 -3.63 -5.10 10.83
N ALA A 270 -2.84 -5.73 9.97
CA ALA A 270 -1.82 -5.02 9.19
C ALA A 270 -1.70 -5.59 7.78
N ASP A 271 -1.23 -4.78 6.83
CA ASP A 271 -0.95 -5.27 5.49
C ASP A 271 0.56 -5.53 5.25
N ILE A 272 0.85 -6.38 4.27
CA ILE A 272 2.21 -6.74 3.88
C ILE A 272 2.67 -6.01 2.60
N SER A 273 2.02 -4.92 2.25
CA SER A 273 2.42 -4.11 1.11
C SER A 273 3.83 -3.55 1.33
N THR A 274 4.54 -3.26 0.26
CA THR A 274 5.94 -2.77 0.25
C THR A 274 7.02 -3.60 0.95
N LEU A 275 6.71 -4.65 1.71
CA LEU A 275 7.71 -5.42 2.47
C LEU A 275 8.77 -6.11 1.60
N CYS A 276 8.55 -6.16 0.28
CA CYS A 276 9.53 -6.65 -0.69
C CYS A 276 10.41 -5.54 -1.29
N GLN A 277 10.27 -4.29 -0.86
CA GLN A 277 11.15 -3.20 -1.32
C GLN A 277 12.54 -3.30 -0.70
N LEU A 278 13.54 -2.78 -1.43
CA LEU A 278 14.94 -2.81 -1.08
C LEU A 278 15.26 -2.35 0.35
N ASN A 279 14.62 -1.27 0.78
CA ASN A 279 14.78 -0.68 2.12
C ASN A 279 13.99 -1.41 3.21
N ARG A 280 13.09 -2.36 2.85
CA ARG A 280 12.18 -3.05 3.78
C ARG A 280 12.37 -4.58 3.83
N THR A 281 13.31 -5.15 3.09
CA THR A 281 13.52 -6.60 2.96
C THR A 281 13.75 -7.35 4.28
N LYS A 282 14.26 -6.67 5.31
CA LYS A 282 14.48 -7.24 6.65
C LYS A 282 13.18 -7.54 7.41
N TYR A 283 12.07 -6.87 7.04
CA TYR A 283 10.83 -6.95 7.82
C TYR A 283 9.95 -8.14 7.44
N LEU A 284 9.91 -8.56 6.16
CA LEU A 284 9.05 -9.66 5.76
C LEU A 284 9.32 -10.95 6.55
N PRO A 285 10.58 -11.43 6.70
CA PRO A 285 10.85 -12.61 7.54
C PRO A 285 10.45 -12.42 9.00
N ARG A 286 10.67 -11.24 9.55
CA ARG A 286 10.29 -10.90 10.92
C ARG A 286 8.79 -10.98 11.11
N VAL A 287 8.02 -10.40 10.18
CA VAL A 287 6.55 -10.36 10.18
C VAL A 287 5.96 -11.77 10.08
N LEU A 288 6.49 -12.61 9.19
CA LEU A 288 6.00 -13.98 9.00
C LEU A 288 6.31 -14.92 10.19
N ASN A 289 7.38 -14.63 10.94
CA ASN A 289 7.78 -15.43 12.10
C ASN A 289 7.18 -14.95 13.44
N ASP A 290 6.52 -13.77 13.46
CA ASP A 290 5.96 -13.23 14.70
C ASP A 290 4.55 -13.78 14.96
N PRO A 291 4.33 -14.57 16.04
CA PRO A 291 3.03 -15.18 16.31
C PRO A 291 1.91 -14.17 16.58
N ARG A 292 2.24 -12.93 16.98
CA ARG A 292 1.24 -11.86 17.22
C ARG A 292 0.54 -11.42 15.94
N LEU A 293 1.15 -11.65 14.77
CA LEU A 293 0.62 -11.31 13.45
C LEU A 293 -0.09 -12.48 12.76
N HIS A 294 -0.02 -13.72 13.32
CA HIS A 294 -0.69 -14.86 12.73
C HIS A 294 -2.21 -14.62 12.65
N GLY A 295 -2.80 -14.80 11.48
CA GLY A 295 -4.22 -14.54 11.23
C GLY A 295 -4.59 -13.05 11.09
N ARG A 296 -3.62 -12.12 11.16
CA ARG A 296 -3.85 -10.67 11.14
C ARG A 296 -3.15 -9.93 10.00
N LEU A 297 -2.57 -10.65 9.07
CA LEU A 297 -1.93 -10.06 7.89
C LEU A 297 -2.87 -10.08 6.69
N LEU A 298 -2.87 -8.99 5.94
CA LEU A 298 -3.65 -8.78 4.71
C LEU A 298 -2.72 -8.53 3.53
N PHE A 299 -3.15 -8.93 2.33
CA PHE A 299 -2.41 -8.69 1.10
C PHE A 299 -2.76 -7.32 0.49
N GLY A 300 -1.74 -6.58 0.14
CA GLY A 300 -1.77 -5.37 -0.67
C GLY A 300 -0.44 -5.21 -1.41
N THR A 301 -0.43 -4.44 -2.48
CA THR A 301 0.78 -4.15 -3.24
C THR A 301 1.41 -2.83 -2.87
N ASP A 302 0.61 -1.82 -2.53
CA ASP A 302 0.98 -0.40 -2.51
C ASP A 302 1.43 0.07 -3.91
N HIS A 303 0.63 -0.34 -4.92
CA HIS A 303 0.80 0.22 -6.27
C HIS A 303 0.78 1.76 -6.20
N PRO A 304 1.67 2.49 -6.88
CA PRO A 304 2.58 2.04 -7.92
C PRO A 304 3.98 1.62 -7.43
N LEU A 305 4.26 1.62 -6.14
CA LEU A 305 5.61 1.39 -5.60
C LEU A 305 6.18 0.01 -5.95
N THR A 306 5.33 -1.01 -6.15
CA THR A 306 5.75 -2.34 -6.61
C THR A 306 6.28 -2.36 -8.04
N ASN A 307 5.98 -1.32 -8.84
CA ASN A 307 6.50 -1.15 -10.20
C ASN A 307 7.83 -0.41 -10.25
N THR A 308 8.38 -0.03 -9.11
CA THR A 308 9.67 0.65 -9.03
C THR A 308 10.82 -0.35 -9.10
N PRO A 309 12.04 0.07 -9.52
CA PRO A 309 13.25 -0.74 -9.46
C PRO A 309 13.64 -1.16 -8.02
N LEU A 310 12.98 -0.60 -7.00
CA LEU A 310 13.19 -0.98 -5.61
C LEU A 310 12.68 -2.39 -5.29
N VAL A 311 11.82 -2.97 -6.15
CA VAL A 311 11.32 -4.34 -6.00
C VAL A 311 11.94 -5.23 -7.09
N THR A 312 12.89 -6.04 -6.70
CA THR A 312 13.57 -6.96 -7.63
C THR A 312 13.88 -8.30 -6.94
N PRO A 313 13.74 -9.44 -7.63
CA PRO A 313 14.10 -10.74 -7.08
C PRO A 313 15.61 -10.87 -6.78
N LEU A 314 16.45 -10.05 -7.43
CA LEU A 314 17.90 -10.03 -7.20
C LEU A 314 18.30 -9.62 -5.77
N GLN A 315 17.37 -9.09 -4.98
CA GLN A 315 17.59 -8.75 -3.57
C GLN A 315 17.59 -9.98 -2.65
N TYR A 316 17.17 -11.16 -3.16
CA TYR A 316 16.98 -12.35 -2.38
C TYR A 316 17.82 -13.56 -2.87
N PRO A 317 19.14 -13.39 -3.12
CA PRO A 317 19.96 -14.42 -3.79
C PRO A 317 20.10 -15.72 -3.01
N LEU A 318 19.88 -15.68 -1.68
CA LEU A 318 19.94 -16.87 -0.80
C LEU A 318 18.56 -17.38 -0.38
N ARG A 319 17.49 -16.77 -0.92
CA ARG A 319 16.09 -17.10 -0.58
C ARG A 319 15.32 -17.65 -1.78
N LEU A 320 15.71 -17.24 -2.96
CA LEU A 320 15.12 -17.67 -4.21
C LEU A 320 16.09 -18.58 -4.95
N THR A 321 15.58 -19.62 -5.57
CA THR A 321 16.33 -20.43 -6.52
C THR A 321 16.55 -19.64 -7.82
N LEU A 322 17.52 -20.02 -8.62
CA LEU A 322 17.76 -19.40 -9.94
C LEU A 322 16.52 -19.51 -10.84
N ALA A 323 15.79 -20.62 -10.77
CA ALA A 323 14.55 -20.81 -11.52
C ALA A 323 13.46 -19.84 -11.08
N GLN A 324 13.26 -19.65 -9.76
CA GLN A 324 12.31 -18.65 -9.24
C GLN A 324 12.71 -17.22 -9.62
N MET A 325 14.00 -16.87 -9.52
CA MET A 325 14.48 -15.55 -9.94
C MET A 325 14.21 -15.31 -11.43
N TRP A 326 14.45 -16.32 -12.27
CA TRP A 326 14.18 -16.22 -13.70
C TRP A 326 12.71 -16.06 -14.02
N ASP A 327 11.82 -16.87 -13.40
CA ASP A 327 10.37 -16.75 -13.55
C ASP A 327 9.89 -15.35 -13.16
N LEU A 328 10.35 -14.82 -12.02
CA LEU A 328 10.00 -13.48 -11.55
C LEU A 328 10.49 -12.36 -12.50
N ILE A 329 11.68 -12.49 -13.06
CA ILE A 329 12.23 -11.53 -14.05
C ILE A 329 11.40 -11.56 -15.32
N CYS A 330 10.97 -12.75 -15.77
CA CYS A 330 10.17 -12.93 -16.97
C CYS A 330 8.68 -12.61 -16.76
N THR A 331 8.21 -12.47 -15.52
CA THR A 331 6.81 -12.10 -15.23
C THR A 331 6.58 -10.63 -15.54
N GLY A 332 5.91 -10.35 -16.66
CA GLY A 332 5.66 -8.97 -17.16
C GLY A 332 4.62 -8.22 -16.31
N ASN A 333 3.54 -8.91 -15.88
CA ASN A 333 2.49 -8.29 -15.08
C ASN A 333 2.99 -8.00 -13.65
N PRO A 334 2.94 -6.73 -13.18
CA PRO A 334 3.46 -6.35 -11.86
C PRO A 334 2.65 -6.92 -10.70
N CYS A 335 1.34 -7.10 -10.87
CA CYS A 335 0.47 -7.72 -9.87
C CYS A 335 0.90 -9.17 -9.64
N ASP A 336 1.04 -9.94 -10.71
CA ASP A 336 1.49 -11.34 -10.66
C ASP A 336 2.88 -11.47 -10.10
N ARG A 337 3.81 -10.58 -10.51
CA ARG A 337 5.17 -10.57 -10.00
C ARG A 337 5.20 -10.31 -8.48
N SER A 338 4.37 -9.42 -7.97
CA SER A 338 4.26 -9.15 -6.53
C SER A 338 3.75 -10.37 -5.76
N VAL A 339 2.72 -11.04 -6.26
CA VAL A 339 2.16 -12.26 -5.65
C VAL A 339 3.18 -13.39 -5.67
N LYS A 340 3.76 -13.69 -6.84
CA LYS A 340 4.77 -14.74 -7.02
C LYS A 340 5.99 -14.51 -6.12
N LEU A 341 6.49 -13.27 -6.03
CA LEU A 341 7.63 -12.94 -5.17
C LEU A 341 7.31 -13.21 -3.70
N LYS A 342 6.18 -12.70 -3.20
CA LYS A 342 5.76 -12.91 -1.82
C LYS A 342 5.53 -14.40 -1.51
N ALA A 343 4.88 -15.15 -2.41
CA ALA A 343 4.69 -16.60 -2.26
C ALA A 343 6.01 -17.36 -2.26
N ALA A 344 6.95 -17.04 -3.15
CA ALA A 344 8.28 -17.63 -3.20
C ALA A 344 9.10 -17.31 -1.93
N LEU A 345 8.84 -16.17 -1.28
CA LEU A 345 9.44 -15.77 -0.01
C LEU A 345 8.70 -16.36 1.20
N GLY A 346 7.68 -17.20 0.99
CA GLY A 346 7.02 -17.97 2.05
C GLY A 346 5.81 -17.28 2.70
N VAL A 347 5.22 -16.28 2.07
CA VAL A 347 3.93 -15.73 2.53
C VAL A 347 2.86 -16.82 2.43
N PRO A 348 2.14 -17.14 3.51
CA PRO A 348 1.11 -18.18 3.52
C PRO A 348 -0.09 -17.79 2.62
N PRO A 349 -0.74 -18.77 1.95
CA PRO A 349 -1.88 -18.52 1.07
C PRO A 349 -3.04 -17.76 1.73
N ASP A 350 -3.31 -18.01 3.00
CA ASP A 350 -4.38 -17.35 3.75
C ASP A 350 -4.16 -15.84 3.92
N VAL A 351 -2.92 -15.37 3.94
CA VAL A 351 -2.60 -13.93 3.99
C VAL A 351 -3.06 -13.24 2.69
N PHE A 352 -2.90 -13.89 1.54
CA PHE A 352 -3.35 -13.34 0.27
C PHE A 352 -4.89 -13.30 0.16
N LEU A 353 -5.56 -14.35 0.62
CA LEU A 353 -7.02 -14.50 0.49
C LEU A 353 -7.79 -13.62 1.49
N ARG A 354 -7.24 -13.39 2.68
CA ARG A 354 -7.91 -12.72 3.79
C ARG A 354 -8.37 -11.30 3.49
N ALA A 355 -7.65 -10.56 2.62
CA ALA A 355 -8.01 -9.18 2.30
C ALA A 355 -9.42 -9.07 1.69
N ARG A 356 -9.79 -9.99 0.81
CA ARG A 356 -11.12 -10.05 0.20
C ARG A 356 -12.20 -10.31 1.25
N ASP A 357 -12.03 -11.35 2.06
CA ASP A 357 -12.99 -11.71 3.09
C ASP A 357 -13.17 -10.60 4.13
N TYR A 358 -12.08 -9.91 4.46
CA TYR A 358 -12.06 -8.82 5.42
C TYR A 358 -12.82 -7.57 4.96
N LEU A 359 -12.75 -7.24 3.66
CA LEU A 359 -13.31 -6.01 3.09
C LEU A 359 -14.64 -6.22 2.36
N LEU A 360 -14.78 -7.34 1.62
CA LEU A 360 -15.91 -7.58 0.72
C LEU A 360 -16.82 -8.72 1.22
N GLY A 361 -16.40 -9.42 2.27
CA GLY A 361 -17.04 -10.67 2.69
C GLY A 361 -16.64 -11.86 1.81
N PRO A 362 -16.99 -13.09 2.22
CA PRO A 362 -16.66 -14.29 1.47
C PRO A 362 -17.30 -14.25 0.08
N LYS A 363 -16.54 -14.66 -0.94
CA LYS A 363 -17.05 -14.77 -2.33
C LYS A 363 -18.27 -15.74 -2.30
N THR A 364 -19.46 -15.23 -2.51
CA THR A 364 -20.61 -16.09 -2.76
C THR A 364 -20.31 -16.88 -4.03
N ALA A 365 -20.42 -18.21 -3.96
CA ALA A 365 -20.16 -19.10 -5.09
C ALA A 365 -21.18 -18.81 -6.21
N THR A 366 -20.94 -17.80 -7.01
CA THR A 366 -21.50 -17.63 -8.33
C THR A 366 -20.64 -18.46 -9.27
N ALA A 367 -21.30 -19.31 -10.05
CA ALA A 367 -20.68 -20.23 -10.99
C ALA A 367 -19.80 -19.46 -12.00
N ASP A 368 -18.54 -19.27 -11.66
CA ASP A 368 -17.52 -18.81 -12.62
C ASP A 368 -16.99 -20.03 -13.36
N ALA A 369 -17.25 -20.06 -14.66
CA ALA A 369 -16.58 -21.00 -15.57
C ALA A 369 -15.06 -20.78 -15.47
N PRO A 370 -14.23 -21.85 -15.47
CA PRO A 370 -12.79 -21.70 -15.45
C PRO A 370 -12.34 -20.89 -16.68
N ARG A 371 -11.56 -19.84 -16.47
CA ARG A 371 -10.83 -19.17 -17.54
C ARG A 371 -9.84 -20.19 -18.11
N GLU A 372 -10.06 -20.63 -19.35
CA GLU A 372 -9.13 -21.51 -20.05
C GLU A 372 -7.77 -20.79 -20.20
N ALA A 373 -6.70 -21.54 -19.85
CA ALA A 373 -5.31 -21.09 -19.87
C ALA A 373 -4.73 -20.99 -21.28
#